data_19795e2b6ed71bd245b9e73fc565755d
#
_entry.id   19795e2b6ed71bd245b9e73fc565755d
#
_cell.length_a   1.000
_cell.length_b   1.000
_cell.length_c   1.000
_cell.angle_alpha   90.00
_cell.angle_beta   90.00
_cell.angle_gamma   90.00
#
_symmetry.space_group_name_H-M   'P 1'
#
loop_
_entity.id
_entity.type
_entity.pdbx_description
1 polymer ?
#
loop_
_entity_poly.entity_id
_entity_poly.type
_entity_poly.pdbx_seq_one_letter_code
_entity_poly.pdbx_strand_id
1 'polypeptide(L)'
;QVFKTLVVRGDKTGVIFACIPGDGELDLKALAKASGNKRAELVPLKEVLPLTGYIRGGCSPLGAKKNYPVYMDASSNSWDEIAVSAGVRGMQIVAAPADLQQATRAVVASLTF
;
A
#
# COMPACT_ATOMS: atom_id res chain seq x y z
N GLN A 1 -11.91 -8.16 6.10
CA GLN A 1 -10.98 -8.37 4.98
C GLN A 1 -9.59 -7.82 5.30
N VAL A 2 -8.57 -8.61 5.07
CA VAL A 2 -7.17 -8.22 5.29
C VAL A 2 -6.61 -7.61 4.01
N PHE A 3 -6.00 -6.43 4.15
CA PHE A 3 -5.27 -5.76 3.08
C PHE A 3 -3.78 -5.80 3.39
N LYS A 4 -2.97 -5.92 2.36
CA LYS A 4 -1.51 -5.90 2.47
C LYS A 4 -0.96 -4.63 1.83
N THR A 5 0.17 -4.15 2.35
CA THR A 5 0.85 -2.98 1.82
C THR A 5 2.11 -3.43 1.09
N LEU A 6 2.19 -3.10 -0.19
CA LEU A 6 3.33 -3.40 -1.04
C LEU A 6 4.13 -2.13 -1.29
N VAL A 7 5.45 -2.27 -1.32
CA VAL A 7 6.38 -1.17 -1.58
C VAL A 7 6.75 -1.21 -3.05
N VAL A 8 6.50 -0.12 -3.75
CA VAL A 8 6.66 -0.02 -5.20
C VAL A 8 7.51 1.19 -5.52
N ARG A 9 8.34 1.08 -6.56
CA ARG A 9 9.10 2.21 -7.07
C ARG A 9 8.58 2.59 -8.44
N GLY A 10 8.14 3.85 -8.58
CA GLY A 10 7.76 4.43 -9.85
C GLY A 10 8.93 5.20 -10.46
N ASP A 11 8.98 5.24 -11.79
CA ASP A 11 10.06 5.93 -12.51
C ASP A 11 10.04 7.45 -12.31
N LYS A 12 8.89 8.02 -12.00
CA LYS A 12 8.74 9.47 -11.77
C LYS A 12 8.57 9.85 -10.31
N THR A 13 7.81 9.05 -9.56
CA THR A 13 7.47 9.37 -8.16
C THR A 13 8.51 8.88 -7.16
N GLY A 14 9.33 7.90 -7.54
CA GLY A 14 10.11 7.15 -6.56
C GLY A 14 9.22 6.17 -5.81
N VAL A 15 9.52 5.95 -4.53
CA VAL A 15 8.83 4.95 -3.71
C VAL A 15 7.41 5.39 -3.38
N ILE A 16 6.46 4.47 -3.56
CA ILE A 16 5.05 4.63 -3.19
C ILE A 16 4.56 3.32 -2.55
N PHE A 17 3.47 3.42 -1.80
CA PHE A 17 2.84 2.25 -1.19
C PHE A 17 1.56 1.91 -1.94
N ALA A 18 1.32 0.61 -2.14
CA ALA A 18 0.07 0.11 -2.69
C ALA A 18 -0.59 -0.81 -1.65
N CYS A 19 -1.80 -0.45 -1.23
CA CYS A 19 -2.57 -1.20 -0.27
C CYS A 19 -3.69 -1.95 -1.01
N ILE A 20 -3.61 -3.27 -1.05
CA ILE A 20 -4.52 -4.12 -1.83
C ILE A 20 -5.01 -5.30 -0.98
N PRO A 21 -6.11 -5.97 -1.38
CA PRO A 21 -6.56 -7.18 -0.69
C PRO A 21 -5.43 -8.20 -0.55
N GLY A 22 -5.35 -8.87 0.60
CA GLY A 22 -4.28 -9.81 0.87
C GLY A 22 -4.23 -10.99 -0.09
N ASP A 23 -5.37 -11.38 -0.65
CA ASP A 23 -5.48 -12.44 -1.66
C ASP A 23 -5.47 -11.90 -3.10
N GLY A 24 -5.32 -10.58 -3.26
CA GLY A 24 -5.30 -9.94 -4.57
C GLY A 24 -3.89 -9.86 -5.15
N GLU A 25 -3.85 -9.60 -6.43
CA GLU A 25 -2.61 -9.43 -7.19
C GLU A 25 -2.54 -8.01 -7.73
N LEU A 26 -1.43 -7.32 -7.45
CA LEU A 26 -1.24 -5.94 -7.87
C LEU A 26 -1.06 -5.85 -9.37
N ASP A 27 -1.87 -4.97 -9.99
CA ASP A 27 -1.69 -4.59 -11.39
C ASP A 27 -0.74 -3.39 -11.45
N LEU A 28 0.54 -3.67 -11.71
CA LEU A 28 1.57 -2.64 -11.75
C LEU A 28 1.32 -1.58 -12.83
N LYS A 29 0.70 -1.96 -13.94
CA LYS A 29 0.35 -1.00 -14.99
C LYS A 29 -0.75 -0.04 -14.53
N ALA A 30 -1.76 -0.57 -13.84
CA ALA A 30 -2.84 0.25 -13.30
C ALA A 30 -2.29 1.22 -12.24
N LEU A 31 -1.40 0.74 -11.37
CA LEU A 31 -0.78 1.59 -10.37
C LEU A 31 0.10 2.67 -11.00
N ALA A 32 0.89 2.32 -12.01
CA ALA A 32 1.70 3.29 -12.73
C ALA A 32 0.83 4.40 -13.32
N LYS A 33 -0.27 4.04 -13.96
CA LYS A 33 -1.21 5.00 -14.53
C LYS A 33 -1.83 5.89 -13.46
N ALA A 34 -2.29 5.31 -12.35
CA ALA A 34 -2.93 6.06 -11.26
C ALA A 34 -1.96 7.02 -10.58
N SER A 35 -0.68 6.68 -10.52
CA SER A 35 0.34 7.48 -9.84
C SER A 35 1.09 8.45 -10.76
N GLY A 36 0.80 8.43 -12.06
CA GLY A 36 1.48 9.30 -13.02
C GLY A 36 2.84 8.81 -13.45
N ASN A 37 3.13 7.52 -13.23
CA ASN A 37 4.36 6.88 -13.68
C ASN A 37 4.17 6.21 -15.03
N LYS A 38 5.26 6.06 -15.78
CA LYS A 38 5.27 5.22 -16.98
C LYS A 38 5.44 3.75 -16.61
N ARG A 39 6.26 3.48 -15.59
CA ARG A 39 6.52 2.14 -15.09
C ARG A 39 6.57 2.15 -13.58
N ALA A 40 6.15 1.03 -13.00
CA ALA A 40 6.22 0.78 -11.57
C ALA A 40 6.68 -0.65 -11.34
N GLU A 41 7.54 -0.86 -10.35
CA GLU A 41 8.12 -2.16 -10.02
C GLU A 41 8.06 -2.38 -8.51
N LEU A 42 7.86 -3.63 -8.09
CA LEU A 42 8.00 -3.97 -6.69
C LEU A 42 9.43 -3.71 -6.26
N VAL A 43 9.60 -3.06 -5.11
CA VAL A 43 10.91 -2.84 -4.53
C VAL A 43 11.49 -4.19 -4.08
N PRO A 44 12.77 -4.49 -4.41
CA PRO A 44 13.40 -5.71 -3.93
C PRO A 44 13.31 -5.84 -2.42
N LEU A 45 13.09 -7.06 -1.94
CA LEU A 45 12.86 -7.34 -0.53
C LEU A 45 13.95 -6.78 0.38
N LYS A 46 15.20 -6.88 -0.06
CA LYS A 46 16.37 -6.38 0.69
C LYS A 46 16.37 -4.86 0.90
N GLU A 47 15.60 -4.12 0.10
CA GLU A 47 15.52 -2.66 0.20
C GLU A 47 14.35 -2.19 1.05
N VAL A 48 13.39 -3.08 1.38
CA VAL A 48 12.17 -2.67 2.08
C VAL A 48 12.48 -2.10 3.47
N LEU A 49 13.29 -2.78 4.26
CA LEU A 49 13.62 -2.31 5.60
C LEU A 49 14.36 -0.96 5.58
N PRO A 50 15.43 -0.76 4.78
CA PRO A 50 16.09 0.54 4.72
C PRO A 50 15.18 1.67 4.30
N LEU A 51 14.25 1.42 3.37
CA LEU A 51 13.36 2.45 2.85
C LEU A 51 12.21 2.79 3.80
N THR A 52 11.62 1.80 4.45
CA THR A 52 10.37 1.97 5.18
C THR A 52 10.50 1.83 6.69
N GLY A 53 11.55 1.16 7.17
CA GLY A 53 11.66 0.78 8.57
C GLY A 53 10.85 -0.48 8.92
N TYR A 54 10.21 -1.10 7.93
CA TYR A 54 9.39 -2.29 8.13
C TYR A 54 10.05 -3.53 7.53
N ILE A 55 9.80 -4.70 8.12
CA ILE A 55 10.17 -5.98 7.53
C ILE A 55 9.02 -6.49 6.67
N ARG A 56 9.30 -7.48 5.81
CA ARG A 56 8.26 -8.12 4.99
C ARG A 56 7.16 -8.68 5.90
N GLY A 57 5.91 -8.46 5.52
CA GLY A 57 4.74 -8.87 6.30
C GLY A 57 4.41 -7.93 7.44
N GLY A 58 5.27 -6.92 7.70
CA GLY A 58 5.03 -5.89 8.68
C GLY A 58 4.84 -4.50 8.08
N CYS A 59 4.81 -4.37 6.75
CA CYS A 59 4.60 -3.07 6.11
C CYS A 59 3.22 -2.53 6.42
N SER A 60 3.16 -1.27 6.83
CA SER A 60 1.92 -0.56 7.12
C SER A 60 1.84 0.68 6.23
N PRO A 61 0.63 1.09 5.82
CA PRO A 61 0.46 2.37 5.13
C PRO A 61 0.63 3.55 6.08
N LEU A 62 0.72 3.28 7.38
CA LEU A 62 0.85 4.31 8.43
C LEU A 62 2.25 4.27 9.04
N GLY A 63 2.76 5.44 9.39
CA GLY A 63 3.95 5.54 10.23
C GLY A 63 5.26 5.01 9.65
N ALA A 64 5.39 4.92 8.34
CA ALA A 64 6.65 4.55 7.71
C ALA A 64 7.75 5.57 8.04
N LYS A 65 9.01 5.15 7.90
CA LYS A 65 10.21 5.97 8.15
C LYS A 65 10.15 7.32 7.42
N LYS A 66 9.52 7.35 6.23
CA LYS A 66 9.24 8.56 5.47
C LYS A 66 7.77 8.57 5.06
N ASN A 67 7.25 9.74 4.75
CA ASN A 67 5.89 9.90 4.24
C ASN A 67 5.85 9.61 2.74
N TYR A 68 5.68 8.34 2.41
CA TYR A 68 5.50 7.93 1.01
C TYR A 68 4.04 8.07 0.60
N PRO A 69 3.77 8.42 -0.66
CA PRO A 69 2.39 8.43 -1.17
C PRO A 69 1.76 7.04 -1.06
N VAL A 70 0.48 6.99 -0.70
CA VAL A 70 -0.27 5.74 -0.53
C VAL A 70 -1.36 5.66 -1.59
N TYR A 71 -1.45 4.52 -2.26
CA TYR A 71 -2.51 4.19 -3.20
C TYR A 71 -3.27 2.99 -2.65
N MET A 72 -4.60 3.09 -2.57
CA MET A 72 -5.43 2.05 -1.99
C MET A 72 -6.41 1.53 -3.03
N ASP A 73 -6.51 0.21 -3.13
CA ASP A 73 -7.41 -0.41 -4.10
C ASP A 73 -8.85 -0.03 -3.80
N ALA A 74 -9.60 0.24 -4.86
CA ALA A 74 -11.00 0.68 -4.76
C ALA A 74 -11.90 -0.36 -4.08
N SER A 75 -11.52 -1.63 -4.10
CA SER A 75 -12.26 -2.68 -3.42
C SER A 75 -12.36 -2.48 -1.90
N SER A 76 -11.46 -1.64 -1.32
CA SER A 76 -11.53 -1.31 0.10
C SER A 76 -12.88 -0.72 0.49
N ASN A 77 -13.49 0.04 -0.42
CA ASN A 77 -14.78 0.68 -0.17
C ASN A 77 -15.96 -0.30 -0.13
N SER A 78 -15.74 -1.56 -0.51
CA SER A 78 -16.77 -2.60 -0.47
C SER A 78 -16.93 -3.21 0.92
N TRP A 79 -16.09 -2.84 1.88
CA TRP A 79 -16.06 -3.41 3.22
C TRP A 79 -16.38 -2.33 4.26
N ASP A 80 -17.07 -2.72 5.34
CA ASP A 80 -17.30 -1.81 6.46
C ASP A 80 -16.01 -1.54 7.22
N GLU A 81 -15.17 -2.58 7.35
CA GLU A 81 -13.87 -2.51 8.00
C GLU A 81 -12.87 -3.33 7.23
N ILE A 82 -11.62 -2.86 7.22
CA ILE A 82 -10.48 -3.60 6.68
C ILE A 82 -9.38 -3.66 7.73
N ALA A 83 -8.54 -4.68 7.64
CA ALA A 83 -7.37 -4.85 8.51
C ALA A 83 -6.10 -4.60 7.70
N VAL A 84 -5.20 -3.79 8.25
CA VAL A 84 -3.89 -3.53 7.68
C VAL A 84 -2.83 -3.78 8.75
N SER A 85 -1.58 -4.04 8.33
CA SER A 85 -0.48 -4.21 9.28
C SER A 85 -0.30 -2.95 10.12
N ALA A 86 -0.01 -3.16 11.41
CA ALA A 86 0.27 -2.09 12.37
C ALA A 86 1.75 -1.68 12.39
N GLY A 87 2.55 -2.18 11.44
CA GLY A 87 3.98 -1.90 11.38
C GLY A 87 4.84 -2.98 12.00
N VAL A 88 4.22 -3.99 12.60
CA VAL A 88 4.90 -5.15 13.20
C VAL A 88 4.21 -6.41 12.70
N ARG A 89 4.99 -7.39 12.28
CA ARG A 89 4.44 -8.65 11.78
C ARG A 89 3.53 -9.28 12.84
N GLY A 90 2.34 -9.70 12.43
CA GLY A 90 1.36 -10.34 13.30
C GLY A 90 0.44 -9.36 14.04
N MET A 91 0.68 -8.05 13.95
CA MET A 91 -0.21 -7.04 14.54
C MET A 91 -0.94 -6.29 13.44
N GLN A 92 -2.25 -6.11 13.62
CA GLN A 92 -3.10 -5.44 12.63
C GLN A 92 -3.93 -4.34 13.26
N ILE A 93 -4.22 -3.33 12.46
CA ILE A 93 -5.19 -2.27 12.78
C ILE A 93 -6.44 -2.57 11.95
N VAL A 94 -7.59 -2.59 12.62
CA VAL A 94 -8.89 -2.73 11.96
C VAL A 94 -9.59 -1.38 12.00
N ALA A 95 -10.01 -0.89 10.84
CA ALA A 95 -10.65 0.41 10.75
C ALA A 95 -11.54 0.48 9.51
N ALA A 96 -12.43 1.48 9.47
CA ALA A 96 -13.21 1.78 8.28
C ALA A 96 -12.25 2.25 7.15
N PRO A 97 -12.47 1.81 5.90
CA PRO A 97 -11.62 2.23 4.79
C PRO A 97 -11.49 3.75 4.67
N ALA A 98 -12.57 4.49 4.86
CA ALA A 98 -12.56 5.94 4.77
C ALA A 98 -11.60 6.57 5.80
N ASP A 99 -11.54 6.04 7.00
CA ASP A 99 -10.64 6.53 8.04
C ASP A 99 -9.18 6.30 7.69
N LEU A 100 -8.87 5.12 7.15
CA LEU A 100 -7.51 4.79 6.69
C LEU A 100 -7.11 5.64 5.49
N GLN A 101 -8.03 5.84 4.55
CA GLN A 101 -7.79 6.70 3.39
C GLN A 101 -7.47 8.12 3.82
N GLN A 102 -8.21 8.65 4.78
CA GLN A 102 -7.99 10.01 5.30
C GLN A 102 -6.66 10.11 6.05
N ALA A 103 -6.37 9.16 6.92
CA ALA A 103 -5.15 9.16 7.72
C ALA A 103 -3.88 9.05 6.87
N THR A 104 -3.95 8.31 5.77
CA THR A 104 -2.81 8.10 4.87
C THR A 104 -2.80 9.07 3.69
N ARG A 105 -3.84 9.85 3.50
CA ARG A 105 -4.07 10.67 2.30
C ARG A 105 -4.02 9.83 1.03
N ALA A 106 -4.56 8.61 1.11
CA ALA A 106 -4.50 7.67 0.00
C ALA A 106 -5.29 8.14 -1.20
N VAL A 107 -4.76 7.86 -2.38
CA VAL A 107 -5.48 7.94 -3.64
C VAL A 107 -6.13 6.58 -3.87
N VAL A 108 -7.44 6.58 -4.09
CA VAL A 108 -8.20 5.34 -4.32
C VAL A 108 -8.33 5.11 -5.82
N ALA A 109 -7.94 3.93 -6.27
CA ALA A 109 -7.99 3.55 -7.67
C ALA A 109 -8.10 2.04 -7.80
N SER A 110 -8.47 1.56 -8.98
CA SER A 110 -8.49 0.12 -9.26
C SER A 110 -7.05 -0.34 -9.51
N LEU A 111 -6.50 -1.12 -8.59
CA LEU A 111 -5.08 -1.51 -8.57
C LEU A 111 -4.85 -3.01 -8.71
N THR A 112 -5.90 -3.82 -8.75
CA THR A 112 -5.78 -5.28 -8.79
C THR A 112 -6.40 -5.85 -10.06
N PHE A 113 -5.89 -7.02 -10.41
CA PHE A 113 -6.46 -7.79 -11.52
C PHE A 113 -7.82 -8.37 -11.15
#